data_2c72b033f3f056da02330ba6e07b167c
#
_entry.id   2c72b033f3f056da02330ba6e07b167c
#
_cell.length_a   1.000
_cell.length_b   1.000
_cell.length_c   1.000
_cell.angle_alpha   90.00
_cell.angle_beta   90.00
_cell.angle_gamma   90.00
#
_symmetry.space_group_name_H-M   'P 1'
#
loop_
_entity.id
_entity.type
_entity.pdbx_description
1 polymer ?
#
loop_
_entity_poly.entity_id
_entity_poly.type
_entity_poly.pdbx_seq_one_letter_code
_entity_poly.pdbx_strand_id
1 'polypeptide(L)'
;MKKLALVLLCIFILMLPSTVSAERKIPILIYHSIDEFKGHGVEDLYVSPANFEKQMIYLRDHGFTLLTFEQWNDAKNIDKPIFITFDDGYKNNLNAFAIFKKLETNHFKPKGTIFVISDFVGRSNRLSWLELKRMADSCLFSIQSHTANHPDLRKIKDYEYELKVSKEKIQRITGHPVIALSYPYGLYNDKVLAETKKYYSFGLTTIPEPFIEKGIQDERYLLPRLYVKYSTTIEDFAKLVDNK
;
A
#
# COMPACT_ATOMS: atom_id res chain seq x y z
N MET A 1 64.15 -37.89 34.97
CA MET A 1 63.69 -36.49 34.83
C MET A 1 62.98 -36.35 33.51
N LYS A 2 61.63 -36.42 33.52
CA LYS A 2 60.77 -36.30 32.30
C LYS A 2 60.30 -34.84 32.21
N LYS A 3 60.69 -34.13 31.14
CA LYS A 3 60.24 -32.77 30.87
C LYS A 3 58.83 -32.83 30.26
N LEU A 4 57.88 -32.24 30.99
CA LEU A 4 56.50 -32.08 30.52
C LEU A 4 56.47 -30.81 29.67
N ALA A 5 56.16 -30.96 28.33
CA ALA A 5 55.99 -29.83 27.45
C ALA A 5 54.47 -29.43 27.48
N LEU A 6 54.25 -28.21 28.01
CA LEU A 6 52.91 -27.61 28.05
C LEU A 6 52.63 -26.97 26.68
N VAL A 7 51.71 -27.54 25.89
CA VAL A 7 51.24 -26.95 24.62
C VAL A 7 50.06 -26.01 24.95
N LEU A 8 50.31 -24.70 24.86
CA LEU A 8 49.27 -23.66 24.93
C LEU A 8 48.52 -23.61 23.59
N LEU A 9 47.31 -24.12 23.57
CA LEU A 9 46.41 -24.00 22.42
C LEU A 9 45.72 -22.62 22.49
N CYS A 10 46.22 -21.64 21.73
CA CYS A 10 45.55 -20.34 21.57
C CYS A 10 44.30 -20.51 20.67
N ILE A 11 43.12 -20.56 21.26
CA ILE A 11 41.84 -20.51 20.54
C ILE A 11 41.63 -19.06 20.08
N PHE A 12 41.90 -18.81 18.79
CA PHE A 12 41.54 -17.56 18.12
C PHE A 12 40.03 -17.60 17.79
N ILE A 13 39.20 -17.03 18.68
CA ILE A 13 37.79 -16.82 18.39
C ILE A 13 37.75 -15.71 17.35
N LEU A 14 37.55 -16.09 16.07
CA LEU A 14 37.17 -15.17 14.99
C LEU A 14 35.79 -14.60 15.31
N MET A 15 35.74 -13.42 15.92
CA MET A 15 34.50 -12.62 15.96
C MET A 15 34.19 -12.17 14.54
N LEU A 16 33.35 -12.93 13.85
CA LEU A 16 32.74 -12.46 12.62
C LEU A 16 31.90 -11.23 12.97
N PRO A 17 32.07 -10.10 12.29
CA PRO A 17 31.21 -8.97 12.52
C PRO A 17 29.77 -9.39 12.17
N SER A 18 28.88 -9.35 13.16
CA SER A 18 27.46 -9.46 12.91
C SER A 18 27.09 -8.26 12.05
N THR A 19 26.90 -8.47 10.75
CA THR A 19 26.30 -7.45 9.90
C THR A 19 24.87 -7.28 10.38
N VAL A 20 24.63 -6.25 11.19
CA VAL A 20 23.27 -5.78 11.46
C VAL A 20 22.73 -5.32 10.10
N SER A 21 21.96 -6.18 9.47
CA SER A 21 21.22 -5.77 8.29
C SER A 21 20.29 -4.63 8.74
N ALA A 22 20.45 -3.47 8.13
CA ALA A 22 19.53 -2.37 8.39
C ALA A 22 18.10 -2.85 8.13
N GLU A 23 17.19 -2.61 9.09
CA GLU A 23 15.79 -2.96 8.93
C GLU A 23 15.23 -2.34 7.64
N ARG A 24 14.71 -3.19 6.79
CA ARG A 24 14.21 -2.75 5.50
C ARG A 24 12.84 -2.08 5.67
N LYS A 25 12.77 -0.83 5.28
CA LYS A 25 11.55 -0.04 5.28
C LYS A 25 10.88 -0.12 3.90
N ILE A 26 9.59 -0.42 3.87
CA ILE A 26 8.79 -0.47 2.64
C ILE A 26 7.74 0.63 2.71
N PRO A 27 7.84 1.70 1.91
CA PRO A 27 6.83 2.74 1.87
C PRO A 27 5.53 2.21 1.25
N ILE A 28 4.41 2.45 1.92
CA ILE A 28 3.06 2.25 1.39
C ILE A 28 2.38 3.61 1.44
N LEU A 29 2.19 4.23 0.28
CA LEU A 29 1.64 5.58 0.19
C LEU A 29 0.13 5.56 0.13
N ILE A 30 -0.52 6.50 0.82
CA ILE A 30 -1.97 6.70 0.75
C ILE A 30 -2.30 8.03 0.08
N TYR A 31 -3.08 7.92 -0.99
CA TYR A 31 -3.75 9.01 -1.71
C TYR A 31 -5.26 8.82 -1.63
N HIS A 32 -6.00 9.85 -1.99
CA HIS A 32 -7.45 9.79 -2.19
C HIS A 32 -7.83 10.41 -3.54
N SER A 33 -7.96 11.72 -3.63
CA SER A 33 -8.33 12.45 -4.83
C SER A 33 -7.12 12.92 -5.61
N ILE A 34 -7.04 12.59 -6.90
CA ILE A 34 -6.02 13.15 -7.80
C ILE A 34 -6.69 14.24 -8.64
N ASP A 35 -6.79 15.43 -8.07
CA ASP A 35 -7.44 16.61 -8.68
C ASP A 35 -6.96 17.89 -8.01
N GLU A 36 -7.25 19.04 -8.64
CA GLU A 36 -7.04 20.33 -8.01
C GLU A 36 -8.06 20.53 -6.86
N PHE A 37 -7.59 21.05 -5.74
CA PHE A 37 -8.48 21.41 -4.65
C PHE A 37 -9.26 22.69 -4.99
N LYS A 38 -10.58 22.62 -4.94
CA LYS A 38 -11.49 23.72 -5.31
C LYS A 38 -12.15 24.39 -4.12
N GLY A 39 -11.57 24.26 -2.93
CA GLY A 39 -12.08 24.88 -1.71
C GLY A 39 -13.25 24.14 -1.05
N HIS A 40 -13.55 22.91 -1.45
CA HIS A 40 -14.62 22.10 -0.87
C HIS A 40 -14.10 20.75 -0.40
N GLY A 41 -14.46 20.36 0.82
CA GLY A 41 -13.99 19.12 1.44
C GLY A 41 -12.71 19.29 2.24
N VAL A 42 -11.96 18.21 2.42
CA VAL A 42 -10.72 18.18 3.17
C VAL A 42 -9.54 18.29 2.20
N GLU A 43 -8.81 19.39 2.22
CA GLU A 43 -7.69 19.67 1.32
C GLU A 43 -6.62 18.57 1.34
N ASP A 44 -6.28 18.08 2.53
CA ASP A 44 -5.28 17.02 2.72
C ASP A 44 -5.59 15.69 1.98
N LEU A 45 -6.83 15.50 1.51
CA LEU A 45 -7.21 14.35 0.69
C LEU A 45 -6.94 14.53 -0.80
N TYR A 46 -6.47 15.69 -1.22
CA TYR A 46 -6.19 15.99 -2.63
C TYR A 46 -4.70 15.99 -2.92
N VAL A 47 -4.35 15.62 -4.13
CA VAL A 47 -3.03 15.86 -4.75
C VAL A 47 -3.31 16.27 -6.19
N SER A 48 -2.76 17.41 -6.62
CA SER A 48 -2.98 17.85 -7.99
C SER A 48 -2.38 16.87 -9.01
N PRO A 49 -2.98 16.68 -10.19
CA PRO A 49 -2.44 15.79 -11.21
C PRO A 49 -1.00 16.11 -11.59
N ALA A 50 -0.65 17.40 -11.66
CA ALA A 50 0.71 17.85 -11.96
C ALA A 50 1.70 17.42 -10.86
N ASN A 51 1.31 17.54 -9.59
CA ASN A 51 2.17 17.11 -8.48
C ASN A 51 2.28 15.58 -8.42
N PHE A 52 1.17 14.87 -8.60
CA PHE A 52 1.19 13.40 -8.67
C PHE A 52 2.11 12.90 -9.80
N GLU A 53 2.05 13.51 -11.00
CA GLU A 53 2.94 13.15 -12.10
C GLU A 53 4.41 13.37 -11.74
N LYS A 54 4.77 14.49 -11.10
CA LYS A 54 6.14 14.75 -10.62
C LYS A 54 6.60 13.70 -9.62
N GLN A 55 5.73 13.28 -8.70
CA GLN A 55 6.01 12.23 -7.72
C GLN A 55 6.28 10.89 -8.41
N MET A 56 5.49 10.50 -9.41
CA MET A 56 5.70 9.25 -10.16
C MET A 56 6.97 9.30 -11.01
N ILE A 57 7.30 10.45 -11.60
CA ILE A 57 8.58 10.68 -12.30
C ILE A 57 9.75 10.54 -11.32
N TYR A 58 9.64 11.12 -10.11
CA TYR A 58 10.64 10.96 -9.07
C TYR A 58 10.89 9.49 -8.74
N LEU A 59 9.84 8.70 -8.52
CA LEU A 59 9.96 7.26 -8.22
C LEU A 59 10.65 6.51 -9.37
N ARG A 60 10.28 6.79 -10.62
CA ARG A 60 10.92 6.21 -11.81
C ARG A 60 12.41 6.52 -11.86
N ASP A 61 12.77 7.79 -11.72
CA ASP A 61 14.13 8.29 -11.92
C ASP A 61 15.08 7.89 -10.76
N HIS A 62 14.49 7.52 -9.60
CA HIS A 62 15.24 7.02 -8.44
C HIS A 62 15.19 5.49 -8.27
N GLY A 63 14.69 4.76 -9.29
CA GLY A 63 14.75 3.30 -9.35
C GLY A 63 13.77 2.57 -8.44
N PHE A 64 12.66 3.21 -8.05
CA PHE A 64 11.61 2.53 -7.30
C PHE A 64 10.82 1.57 -8.21
N THR A 65 10.45 0.43 -7.65
CA THR A 65 9.56 -0.52 -8.30
C THR A 65 8.19 -0.49 -7.63
N LEU A 66 7.18 -0.06 -8.38
CA LEU A 66 5.80 0.05 -7.88
C LEU A 66 5.13 -1.32 -7.91
N LEU A 67 4.59 -1.75 -6.78
CA LEU A 67 4.00 -3.08 -6.59
C LEU A 67 2.53 -2.97 -6.20
N THR A 68 1.81 -4.07 -6.43
CA THR A 68 0.47 -4.33 -5.85
C THR A 68 0.56 -5.45 -4.81
N PHE A 69 -0.49 -5.64 -3.99
CA PHE A 69 -0.46 -6.61 -2.89
C PHE A 69 -0.36 -8.06 -3.38
N GLU A 70 -0.74 -8.36 -4.62
CA GLU A 70 -0.53 -9.66 -5.27
C GLU A 70 0.97 -9.98 -5.43
N GLN A 71 1.81 -8.95 -5.47
CA GLN A 71 3.27 -9.04 -5.60
C GLN A 71 4.00 -8.87 -4.27
N TRP A 72 3.30 -8.96 -3.13
CA TRP A 72 3.89 -8.74 -1.80
C TRP A 72 5.15 -9.57 -1.55
N ASN A 73 5.11 -10.84 -1.93
CA ASN A 73 6.25 -11.73 -1.71
C ASN A 73 7.47 -11.39 -2.57
N ASP A 74 7.29 -10.68 -3.67
CA ASP A 74 8.38 -10.24 -4.56
C ASP A 74 9.16 -9.06 -3.93
N ALA A 75 8.49 -8.27 -3.08
CA ALA A 75 9.05 -7.07 -2.47
C ALA A 75 10.40 -7.33 -1.78
N LYS A 76 10.57 -8.50 -1.16
CA LYS A 76 11.83 -8.88 -0.47
C LYS A 76 13.05 -8.97 -1.41
N ASN A 77 12.82 -9.21 -2.71
CA ASN A 77 13.87 -9.39 -3.72
C ASN A 77 14.09 -8.12 -4.58
N ILE A 78 13.33 -7.06 -4.33
CA ILE A 78 13.38 -5.80 -5.08
C ILE A 78 14.12 -4.76 -4.23
N ASP A 79 15.04 -4.02 -4.81
CA ASP A 79 15.87 -3.05 -4.09
C ASP A 79 15.04 -1.93 -3.45
N LYS A 80 14.21 -1.26 -4.22
CA LYS A 80 13.35 -0.15 -3.76
C LYS A 80 11.86 -0.43 -4.05
N PRO A 81 11.22 -1.36 -3.31
CA PRO A 81 9.79 -1.61 -3.48
C PRO A 81 8.97 -0.49 -2.86
N ILE A 82 7.87 -0.13 -3.50
CA ILE A 82 6.91 0.85 -2.99
C ILE A 82 5.49 0.47 -3.42
N PHE A 83 4.51 0.74 -2.55
CA PHE A 83 3.10 0.54 -2.85
C PHE A 83 2.39 1.90 -2.94
N ILE A 84 1.65 2.11 -4.02
CA ILE A 84 0.83 3.31 -4.23
C ILE A 84 -0.62 2.92 -4.02
N THR A 85 -1.29 3.49 -3.01
CA THR A 85 -2.67 3.17 -2.69
C THR A 85 -3.57 4.40 -2.77
N PHE A 86 -4.82 4.18 -3.22
CA PHE A 86 -5.86 5.20 -3.33
C PHE A 86 -7.10 4.71 -2.61
N ASP A 87 -7.60 5.46 -1.65
CA ASP A 87 -8.82 5.11 -0.93
C ASP A 87 -10.07 5.72 -1.58
N ASP A 88 -11.25 5.22 -1.21
CA ASP A 88 -12.58 5.67 -1.57
C ASP A 88 -13.03 5.42 -3.03
N GLY A 89 -12.14 5.15 -3.97
CA GLY A 89 -12.49 4.96 -5.37
C GLY A 89 -13.06 6.21 -6.04
N TYR A 90 -12.49 7.38 -5.77
CA TYR A 90 -12.91 8.64 -6.37
C TYR A 90 -12.80 8.63 -7.90
N LYS A 91 -13.74 9.30 -8.58
CA LYS A 91 -13.79 9.42 -10.06
C LYS A 91 -12.51 10.02 -10.64
N ASN A 92 -11.90 10.97 -9.94
CA ASN A 92 -10.68 11.65 -10.36
C ASN A 92 -9.40 10.77 -10.25
N ASN A 93 -9.49 9.54 -9.73
CA ASN A 93 -8.41 8.56 -9.89
C ASN A 93 -8.18 8.16 -11.36
N LEU A 94 -9.09 8.51 -12.29
CA LEU A 94 -8.83 8.43 -13.73
C LEU A 94 -7.65 9.31 -14.17
N ASN A 95 -7.33 10.39 -13.45
CA ASN A 95 -6.14 11.20 -13.70
C ASN A 95 -4.87 10.40 -13.36
N ALA A 96 -4.85 9.66 -12.24
CA ALA A 96 -3.75 8.75 -11.93
C ALA A 96 -3.59 7.66 -12.99
N PHE A 97 -4.70 7.10 -13.48
CA PHE A 97 -4.68 6.11 -14.55
C PHE A 97 -4.09 6.67 -15.84
N ALA A 98 -4.47 7.88 -16.25
CA ALA A 98 -3.92 8.55 -17.42
C ALA A 98 -2.41 8.81 -17.27
N ILE A 99 -1.96 9.26 -16.09
CA ILE A 99 -0.54 9.49 -15.77
C ILE A 99 0.24 8.18 -15.81
N PHE A 100 -0.26 7.10 -15.22
CA PHE A 100 0.40 5.79 -15.27
C PHE A 100 0.58 5.31 -16.71
N LYS A 101 -0.47 5.41 -17.54
CA LYS A 101 -0.39 5.06 -18.97
C LYS A 101 0.64 5.91 -19.73
N LYS A 102 0.72 7.22 -19.41
CA LYS A 102 1.70 8.15 -20.02
C LYS A 102 3.13 7.79 -19.64
N LEU A 103 3.37 7.37 -18.39
CA LEU A 103 4.71 7.10 -17.87
C LEU A 103 5.16 5.65 -18.09
N GLU A 104 4.25 4.76 -18.50
CA GLU A 104 4.56 3.35 -18.75
C GLU A 104 5.56 3.20 -19.89
N THR A 105 6.64 2.46 -19.64
CA THR A 105 7.68 2.11 -20.63
C THR A 105 8.11 0.65 -20.43
N ASN A 106 9.03 0.16 -21.26
CA ASN A 106 9.61 -1.17 -21.05
C ASN A 106 10.41 -1.27 -19.74
N HIS A 107 10.92 -0.15 -19.22
CA HIS A 107 11.77 -0.09 -18.02
C HIS A 107 11.04 0.42 -16.77
N PHE A 108 9.85 0.99 -16.93
CA PHE A 108 9.05 1.48 -15.82
C PHE A 108 7.60 1.05 -16.00
N LYS A 109 7.12 0.20 -15.11
CA LYS A 109 5.76 -0.33 -15.08
C LYS A 109 5.04 0.21 -13.84
N PRO A 110 4.44 1.41 -13.91
CA PRO A 110 3.75 1.96 -12.76
C PRO A 110 2.56 1.08 -12.37
N LYS A 111 2.42 0.84 -11.07
CA LYS A 111 1.31 0.08 -10.50
C LYS A 111 0.74 0.77 -9.28
N GLY A 112 -0.57 0.63 -9.07
CA GLY A 112 -1.26 1.14 -7.90
C GLY A 112 -2.40 0.24 -7.47
N THR A 113 -2.90 0.47 -6.27
CA THR A 113 -4.05 -0.25 -5.69
C THR A 113 -5.14 0.76 -5.37
N ILE A 114 -6.36 0.52 -5.85
CA ILE A 114 -7.53 1.32 -5.49
C ILE A 114 -8.40 0.52 -4.53
N PHE A 115 -8.64 1.06 -3.35
CA PHE A 115 -9.56 0.53 -2.35
C PHE A 115 -10.93 1.18 -2.55
N VAL A 116 -11.90 0.42 -3.03
CA VAL A 116 -13.22 0.95 -3.38
C VAL A 116 -14.27 0.65 -2.32
N ILE A 117 -15.12 1.64 -2.02
CA ILE A 117 -16.34 1.46 -1.25
C ILE A 117 -17.39 0.89 -2.21
N SER A 118 -17.67 -0.42 -2.12
CA SER A 118 -18.36 -1.14 -3.19
C SER A 118 -19.78 -0.64 -3.49
N ASP A 119 -20.49 -0.09 -2.50
CA ASP A 119 -21.84 0.46 -2.67
C ASP A 119 -21.86 1.93 -3.09
N PHE A 120 -20.67 2.56 -3.16
CA PHE A 120 -20.55 3.91 -3.69
C PHE A 120 -20.13 3.93 -5.16
N VAL A 121 -19.68 2.80 -5.70
CA VAL A 121 -19.30 2.68 -7.11
C VAL A 121 -20.47 3.07 -8.02
N GLY A 122 -20.19 3.95 -8.99
CA GLY A 122 -21.18 4.49 -9.92
C GLY A 122 -21.88 5.76 -9.45
N ARG A 123 -21.64 6.25 -8.21
CA ARG A 123 -22.07 7.60 -7.81
C ARG A 123 -21.32 8.66 -8.63
N SER A 124 -21.85 9.85 -8.74
CA SER A 124 -21.31 10.92 -9.62
C SER A 124 -19.83 11.24 -9.39
N ASN A 125 -19.36 11.15 -8.13
CA ASN A 125 -17.98 11.41 -7.74
C ASN A 125 -17.14 10.14 -7.50
N ARG A 126 -17.64 8.97 -7.91
CA ARG A 126 -16.96 7.69 -7.78
C ARG A 126 -16.76 7.02 -9.14
N LEU A 127 -15.74 6.18 -9.23
CA LEU A 127 -15.51 5.33 -10.40
C LEU A 127 -16.74 4.42 -10.63
N SER A 128 -17.09 4.19 -11.88
CA SER A 128 -18.07 3.18 -12.29
C SER A 128 -17.44 1.79 -12.34
N TRP A 129 -18.26 0.74 -12.31
CA TRP A 129 -17.78 -0.64 -12.46
C TRP A 129 -17.04 -0.89 -13.78
N LEU A 130 -17.48 -0.22 -14.86
CA LEU A 130 -16.80 -0.32 -16.16
C LEU A 130 -15.41 0.30 -16.12
N GLU A 131 -15.24 1.43 -15.45
CA GLU A 131 -13.93 2.08 -15.28
C GLU A 131 -13.01 1.25 -14.41
N LEU A 132 -13.51 0.72 -13.29
CA LEU A 132 -12.74 -0.17 -12.41
C LEU A 132 -12.29 -1.42 -13.15
N LYS A 133 -13.17 -2.06 -13.92
CA LYS A 133 -12.80 -3.21 -14.74
C LYS A 133 -11.72 -2.86 -15.77
N ARG A 134 -11.88 -1.74 -16.48
CA ARG A 134 -10.87 -1.27 -17.46
C ARG A 134 -9.51 -1.00 -16.79
N MET A 135 -9.51 -0.43 -15.59
CA MET A 135 -8.27 -0.18 -14.83
C MET A 135 -7.63 -1.49 -14.38
N ALA A 136 -8.39 -2.45 -13.91
CA ALA A 136 -7.91 -3.78 -13.54
C ALA A 136 -7.33 -4.55 -14.75
N ASP A 137 -8.07 -4.58 -15.87
CA ASP A 137 -7.65 -5.29 -17.10
C ASP A 137 -6.37 -4.67 -17.72
N SER A 138 -6.04 -3.42 -17.38
CA SER A 138 -4.80 -2.77 -17.85
C SER A 138 -3.53 -3.29 -17.16
N CYS A 139 -3.66 -4.05 -16.08
CA CYS A 139 -2.57 -4.47 -15.20
C CYS A 139 -1.79 -3.32 -14.51
N LEU A 140 -2.26 -2.07 -14.63
CA LEU A 140 -1.71 -0.91 -13.93
C LEU A 140 -2.33 -0.71 -12.56
N PHE A 141 -3.55 -1.23 -12.35
CA PHE A 141 -4.25 -1.10 -11.06
C PHE A 141 -4.81 -2.42 -10.57
N SER A 142 -4.58 -2.69 -9.28
CA SER A 142 -5.31 -3.69 -8.51
C SER A 142 -6.51 -3.01 -7.84
N ILE A 143 -7.69 -3.63 -7.93
CA ILE A 143 -8.91 -3.11 -7.30
C ILE A 143 -9.21 -3.94 -6.06
N GLN A 144 -9.15 -3.31 -4.90
CA GLN A 144 -9.26 -3.93 -3.60
C GLN A 144 -10.42 -3.33 -2.79
N SER A 145 -10.68 -3.83 -1.58
CA SER A 145 -11.88 -3.46 -0.81
C SER A 145 -11.61 -2.33 0.19
N HIS A 146 -12.56 -1.37 0.25
CA HIS A 146 -12.70 -0.40 1.33
C HIS A 146 -14.07 -0.54 2.01
N THR A 147 -14.50 -1.78 2.23
CA THR A 147 -15.82 -2.18 2.74
C THR A 147 -16.99 -1.92 1.77
N ALA A 148 -18.21 -2.25 2.17
CA ALA A 148 -19.40 -1.95 1.38
C ALA A 148 -19.82 -0.49 1.50
N ASN A 149 -19.90 0.06 2.73
CA ASN A 149 -20.47 1.37 3.03
C ASN A 149 -19.56 2.32 3.81
N HIS A 150 -18.30 1.94 4.05
CA HIS A 150 -17.33 2.73 4.80
C HIS A 150 -17.74 3.05 6.26
N PRO A 151 -18.26 2.09 7.05
CA PRO A 151 -18.59 2.34 8.45
C PRO A 151 -17.36 2.29 9.36
N ASP A 152 -17.47 2.83 10.57
CA ASP A 152 -16.56 2.45 11.65
C ASP A 152 -16.80 0.98 12.02
N LEU A 153 -15.93 0.10 11.52
CA LEU A 153 -16.06 -1.36 11.69
C LEU A 153 -16.12 -1.80 13.16
N ARG A 154 -15.60 -1.01 14.08
CA ARG A 154 -15.66 -1.31 15.52
C ARG A 154 -17.08 -1.23 16.09
N LYS A 155 -18.00 -0.57 15.39
CA LYS A 155 -19.38 -0.26 15.83
C LYS A 155 -20.45 -1.05 15.10
N ILE A 156 -20.09 -1.87 14.11
CA ILE A 156 -21.06 -2.65 13.32
C ILE A 156 -21.33 -4.03 13.91
N LYS A 157 -22.39 -4.67 13.40
CA LYS A 157 -22.74 -6.06 13.72
C LYS A 157 -22.60 -6.97 12.52
N ASP A 158 -22.88 -6.48 11.30
CA ASP A 158 -22.87 -7.23 10.06
C ASP A 158 -21.53 -7.09 9.34
N TYR A 159 -20.55 -7.87 9.78
CA TYR A 159 -19.25 -7.94 9.12
C TYR A 159 -19.29 -8.70 7.80
N GLU A 160 -20.22 -9.63 7.63
CA GLU A 160 -20.32 -10.39 6.39
C GLU A 160 -20.65 -9.47 5.22
N TYR A 161 -21.61 -8.56 5.40
CA TYR A 161 -21.97 -7.60 4.37
C TYR A 161 -20.82 -6.64 4.04
N GLU A 162 -20.21 -6.05 5.05
CA GLU A 162 -19.15 -5.05 4.85
C GLU A 162 -17.86 -5.64 4.28
N LEU A 163 -17.51 -6.86 4.63
CA LEU A 163 -16.25 -7.47 4.24
C LEU A 163 -16.41 -8.49 3.11
N LYS A 164 -17.24 -9.53 3.28
CA LYS A 164 -17.38 -10.62 2.33
C LYS A 164 -18.14 -10.18 1.07
N VAL A 165 -19.33 -9.59 1.24
CA VAL A 165 -20.17 -9.18 0.09
C VAL A 165 -19.46 -8.11 -0.73
N SER A 166 -18.78 -7.13 -0.09
CA SER A 166 -17.94 -6.15 -0.77
C SER A 166 -16.86 -6.83 -1.62
N LYS A 167 -16.09 -7.72 -1.02
CA LYS A 167 -15.05 -8.50 -1.71
C LYS A 167 -15.60 -9.25 -2.92
N GLU A 168 -16.65 -10.06 -2.72
CA GLU A 168 -17.24 -10.90 -3.77
C GLU A 168 -17.80 -10.05 -4.93
N LYS A 169 -18.41 -8.91 -4.62
CA LYS A 169 -18.92 -7.96 -5.61
C LYS A 169 -17.81 -7.40 -6.48
N ILE A 170 -16.70 -6.95 -5.88
CA ILE A 170 -15.55 -6.45 -6.60
C ILE A 170 -14.93 -7.56 -7.47
N GLN A 171 -14.66 -8.74 -6.89
CA GLN A 171 -14.08 -9.89 -7.63
C GLN A 171 -14.91 -10.30 -8.84
N ARG A 172 -16.25 -10.41 -8.66
CA ARG A 172 -17.16 -10.82 -9.74
C ARG A 172 -17.12 -9.86 -10.91
N ILE A 173 -16.98 -8.55 -10.66
CA ILE A 173 -17.06 -7.53 -11.71
C ILE A 173 -15.70 -7.29 -12.36
N THR A 174 -14.64 -7.24 -11.57
CA THR A 174 -13.29 -7.01 -12.11
C THR A 174 -12.69 -8.27 -12.72
N GLY A 175 -13.07 -9.46 -12.23
CA GLY A 175 -12.47 -10.74 -12.61
C GLY A 175 -11.12 -11.01 -11.93
N HIS A 176 -10.70 -10.17 -10.98
CA HIS A 176 -9.41 -10.28 -10.29
C HIS A 176 -9.58 -10.56 -8.79
N PRO A 177 -8.59 -11.21 -8.14
CA PRO A 177 -8.63 -11.47 -6.71
C PRO A 177 -8.70 -10.18 -5.88
N VAL A 178 -9.51 -10.20 -4.81
CA VAL A 178 -9.54 -9.15 -3.79
C VAL A 178 -8.97 -9.73 -2.50
N ILE A 179 -7.76 -9.31 -2.14
CA ILE A 179 -6.95 -9.89 -1.06
C ILE A 179 -6.59 -8.89 0.04
N ALA A 180 -6.85 -7.60 -0.19
CA ALA A 180 -6.51 -6.53 0.73
C ALA A 180 -7.74 -5.69 1.11
N LEU A 181 -7.78 -5.26 2.37
CA LEU A 181 -8.77 -4.36 2.93
C LEU A 181 -8.11 -3.11 3.48
N SER A 182 -8.52 -1.93 3.03
CA SER A 182 -8.23 -0.69 3.75
C SER A 182 -9.31 -0.48 4.82
N TYR A 183 -8.90 -0.32 6.08
CA TYR A 183 -9.86 -0.05 7.17
C TYR A 183 -10.41 1.37 7.05
N PRO A 184 -11.75 1.56 7.06
CA PRO A 184 -12.34 2.89 7.13
C PRO A 184 -11.74 3.71 8.29
N TYR A 185 -11.29 4.92 7.97
CA TYR A 185 -10.60 5.82 8.93
C TYR A 185 -9.30 5.24 9.54
N GLY A 186 -8.80 4.11 9.05
CA GLY A 186 -7.70 3.37 9.65
C GLY A 186 -8.05 2.68 10.98
N LEU A 187 -9.34 2.61 11.34
CA LEU A 187 -9.80 2.18 12.66
C LEU A 187 -10.08 0.67 12.73
N TYR A 188 -9.49 0.04 13.72
CA TYR A 188 -9.65 -1.40 13.97
C TYR A 188 -9.66 -1.70 15.49
N ASN A 189 -9.99 -2.93 15.84
CA ASN A 189 -9.81 -3.58 17.13
C ASN A 189 -9.68 -5.09 16.91
N ASP A 190 -9.47 -5.87 17.94
CA ASP A 190 -9.25 -7.32 17.84
C ASP A 190 -10.38 -8.04 17.12
N LYS A 191 -11.64 -7.61 17.32
CA LYS A 191 -12.79 -8.18 16.62
C LYS A 191 -12.74 -7.88 15.12
N VAL A 192 -12.48 -6.62 14.73
CA VAL A 192 -12.31 -6.24 13.30
C VAL A 192 -11.18 -7.03 12.67
N LEU A 193 -10.07 -7.19 13.38
CA LEU A 193 -8.92 -7.95 12.91
C LEU A 193 -9.29 -9.42 12.67
N ALA A 194 -9.96 -10.06 13.64
CA ALA A 194 -10.41 -11.44 13.53
C ALA A 194 -11.38 -11.65 12.36
N GLU A 195 -12.32 -10.71 12.15
CA GLU A 195 -13.26 -10.76 11.02
C GLU A 195 -12.54 -10.54 9.67
N THR A 196 -11.59 -9.61 9.60
CA THR A 196 -10.80 -9.35 8.38
C THR A 196 -10.02 -10.58 7.92
N LYS A 197 -9.41 -11.32 8.84
CA LYS A 197 -8.64 -12.54 8.55
C LYS A 197 -9.45 -13.65 7.88
N LYS A 198 -10.78 -13.65 8.03
CA LYS A 198 -11.65 -14.63 7.38
C LYS A 198 -11.69 -14.47 5.86
N TYR A 199 -11.45 -13.24 5.37
CA TYR A 199 -11.71 -12.89 3.97
C TYR A 199 -10.50 -12.33 3.24
N TYR A 200 -9.58 -11.66 3.94
CA TYR A 200 -8.45 -10.95 3.33
C TYR A 200 -7.11 -11.50 3.82
N SER A 201 -6.07 -11.25 3.06
CA SER A 201 -4.68 -11.57 3.40
C SER A 201 -3.93 -10.36 3.96
N PHE A 202 -4.45 -9.15 3.73
CA PHE A 202 -3.86 -7.89 4.14
C PHE A 202 -4.92 -6.94 4.70
N GLY A 203 -4.52 -6.16 5.73
CA GLY A 203 -5.30 -5.07 6.29
C GLY A 203 -4.44 -3.81 6.40
N LEU A 204 -4.94 -2.66 5.94
CA LEU A 204 -4.21 -1.40 5.90
C LEU A 204 -4.81 -0.40 6.88
N THR A 205 -3.93 0.20 7.67
CA THR A 205 -4.25 1.28 8.62
C THR A 205 -3.88 2.65 8.05
N THR A 206 -3.99 3.68 8.87
CA THR A 206 -3.49 5.03 8.58
C THR A 206 -2.39 5.46 9.54
N ILE A 207 -1.70 4.51 10.16
CA ILE A 207 -0.52 4.77 10.99
C ILE A 207 0.56 5.35 10.08
N PRO A 208 1.09 6.57 10.35
CA PRO A 208 1.92 7.30 9.39
C PRO A 208 3.40 6.91 9.47
N GLU A 209 3.70 5.66 9.19
CA GLU A 209 5.07 5.13 9.18
C GLU A 209 5.30 4.16 8.00
N PRO A 210 6.53 3.92 7.55
CA PRO A 210 6.83 2.88 6.59
C PRO A 210 6.62 1.50 7.22
N PHE A 211 6.28 0.51 6.41
CA PHE A 211 6.22 -0.87 6.90
C PHE A 211 7.64 -1.41 7.13
N ILE A 212 7.83 -2.05 8.28
CA ILE A 212 9.04 -2.80 8.65
C ILE A 212 8.59 -4.21 9.01
N GLU A 213 9.08 -5.21 8.29
CA GLU A 213 8.77 -6.60 8.59
C GLU A 213 9.47 -7.02 9.88
N LYS A 214 8.70 -7.30 10.92
CA LYS A 214 9.18 -7.70 12.25
C LYS A 214 8.98 -9.19 12.51
N GLY A 215 8.28 -9.90 11.61
CA GLY A 215 7.92 -11.31 11.77
C GLY A 215 6.95 -11.56 12.94
N ILE A 216 6.22 -10.53 13.39
CA ILE A 216 5.25 -10.65 14.47
C ILE A 216 3.89 -11.06 13.93
N GLN A 217 3.10 -11.66 14.82
CA GLN A 217 1.74 -12.08 14.48
C GLN A 217 0.92 -10.88 14.01
N ASP A 218 0.15 -11.10 12.94
CA ASP A 218 -0.83 -10.15 12.39
C ASP A 218 -0.28 -8.88 11.72
N GLU A 219 1.03 -8.71 11.60
CA GLU A 219 1.63 -7.49 11.02
C GLU A 219 1.09 -7.17 9.61
N ARG A 220 0.75 -8.19 8.79
CA ARG A 220 0.16 -7.99 7.45
C ARG A 220 -1.27 -7.47 7.48
N TYR A 221 -1.94 -7.52 8.62
CA TYR A 221 -3.27 -6.99 8.82
C TYR A 221 -3.26 -5.59 9.46
N LEU A 222 -2.08 -5.05 9.73
CA LEU A 222 -1.85 -3.76 10.37
C LEU A 222 -0.85 -2.90 9.59
N LEU A 223 -0.87 -3.01 8.25
CA LEU A 223 0.07 -2.30 7.40
C LEU A 223 -0.09 -0.79 7.55
N PRO A 224 0.97 -0.08 7.95
CA PRO A 224 0.97 1.38 8.07
C PRO A 224 1.06 2.04 6.69
N ARG A 225 0.66 3.31 6.58
CA ARG A 225 0.71 4.05 5.32
C ARG A 225 1.13 5.49 5.52
N LEU A 226 1.97 5.97 4.62
CA LEU A 226 2.48 7.32 4.60
C LEU A 226 1.53 8.22 3.78
N TYR A 227 1.00 9.26 4.41
CA TYR A 227 0.10 10.22 3.76
C TYR A 227 0.83 11.13 2.78
N VAL A 228 0.31 11.21 1.55
CA VAL A 228 0.69 12.26 0.60
C VAL A 228 -0.44 13.27 0.55
N LYS A 229 -0.15 14.51 0.94
CA LYS A 229 -1.12 15.61 1.09
C LYS A 229 -1.04 16.60 -0.05
N TYR A 230 -2.02 17.50 -0.14
CA TYR A 230 -2.02 18.59 -1.13
C TYR A 230 -0.75 19.47 -1.03
N SER A 231 -0.33 19.75 0.20
CA SER A 231 0.86 20.55 0.50
C SER A 231 2.19 19.82 0.34
N THR A 232 2.20 18.50 0.06
CA THR A 232 3.44 17.74 -0.05
C THR A 232 4.26 18.19 -1.24
N THR A 233 5.39 18.88 -0.98
CA THR A 233 6.35 19.26 -2.01
C THR A 233 7.11 18.04 -2.55
N ILE A 234 7.84 18.17 -3.65
CA ILE A 234 8.65 17.06 -4.17
C ILE A 234 9.83 16.74 -3.23
N GLU A 235 10.36 17.73 -2.54
CA GLU A 235 11.41 17.56 -1.53
C GLU A 235 10.89 16.79 -0.30
N ASP A 236 9.67 17.07 0.14
CA ASP A 236 9.04 16.35 1.25
C ASP A 236 8.65 14.95 0.83
N PHE A 237 8.18 14.78 -0.42
CA PHE A 237 7.92 13.47 -1.00
C PHE A 237 9.19 12.61 -1.04
N ALA A 238 10.31 13.18 -1.48
CA ALA A 238 11.60 12.49 -1.49
C ALA A 238 11.98 11.97 -0.08
N LYS A 239 11.88 12.83 0.95
CA LYS A 239 12.13 12.43 2.34
C LYS A 239 11.18 11.32 2.80
N LEU A 240 9.90 11.41 2.39
CA LEU A 240 8.88 10.45 2.76
C LEU A 240 9.18 9.04 2.23
N VAL A 241 9.66 8.93 0.98
CA VAL A 241 9.89 7.63 0.32
C VAL A 241 11.30 7.09 0.49
N ASP A 242 12.31 7.95 0.59
CA ASP A 242 13.70 7.52 0.79
C ASP A 242 14.00 7.12 2.23
N ASN A 243 13.06 7.33 3.18
CA ASN A 243 13.20 6.93 4.59
C ASN A 243 14.46 7.48 5.28
N LYS A 244 14.90 8.69 4.89
CA LYS A 244 16.04 9.39 5.48
C LYS A 244 15.63 10.27 6.65
#